data_faf76274d84946b409f4c651b7dc5a58
#
_entry.id   faf76274d84946b409f4c651b7dc5a58
#
_cell.length_a   1.000
_cell.length_b   1.000
_cell.length_c   1.000
_cell.angle_alpha   90.00
_cell.angle_beta   90.00
_cell.angle_gamma   90.00
#
_symmetry.space_group_name_H-M   'P 1'
#
loop_
_entity.id
_entity.type
_entity.pdbx_description
1 polymer ?
#
loop_
_entity_poly.entity_id
_entity_poly.type
_entity_poly.pdbx_seq_one_letter_code
_entity_poly.pdbx_strand_id
1 'polypeptide(L)'
;MARQLTWFAADEPHTTRPSGHETWIGAHTRVFFSTRWDDEQGNLWTASLDSPAPEPLGPSVRGGHVSVSRCGRYFLVDDNRDGIPLTVGSLSSGRHAHLVFTATVHDGQQSSHAHPYLTADNRWAVYTSNRDGHSQVYGARLPEGLLASLD
;
A
#
# COMPACT_ATOMS: atom_id res chain seq x y z
N MET A 1 15.02 -9.40 -21.15
CA MET A 1 15.23 -10.45 -20.15
C MET A 1 14.44 -10.07 -18.91
N ALA A 2 13.61 -10.97 -18.36
CA ALA A 2 12.90 -10.71 -17.10
C ALA A 2 13.83 -10.96 -15.91
N ARG A 3 13.68 -10.19 -14.85
CA ARG A 3 14.41 -10.35 -13.58
C ARG A 3 13.40 -10.38 -12.43
N GLN A 4 13.56 -11.32 -11.51
CA GLN A 4 12.82 -11.35 -10.26
C GLN A 4 13.38 -10.29 -9.31
N LEU A 5 12.51 -9.45 -8.73
CA LEU A 5 12.89 -8.37 -7.81
C LEU A 5 12.77 -8.78 -6.34
N THR A 6 12.16 -9.92 -6.06
CA THR A 6 11.88 -10.41 -4.71
C THR A 6 12.85 -11.50 -4.26
N TRP A 7 14.12 -11.35 -4.60
CA TRP A 7 15.18 -12.25 -4.16
C TRP A 7 16.06 -11.58 -3.10
N PHE A 8 16.35 -12.28 -2.03
CA PHE A 8 17.51 -11.98 -1.21
C PHE A 8 18.79 -12.43 -1.91
N ALA A 9 19.93 -12.07 -1.37
CA ALA A 9 21.22 -12.53 -1.89
C ALA A 9 21.28 -14.07 -2.01
N ALA A 10 22.03 -14.56 -2.98
CA ALA A 10 22.36 -15.98 -3.16
C ALA A 10 21.19 -16.91 -3.53
N ASP A 11 20.41 -16.53 -4.52
CA ASP A 11 19.43 -17.42 -5.17
C ASP A 11 18.25 -17.90 -4.30
N GLU A 12 18.06 -17.31 -3.11
CA GLU A 12 16.91 -17.62 -2.28
C GLU A 12 15.85 -16.52 -2.35
N PRO A 13 14.55 -16.86 -2.49
CA PRO A 13 13.49 -15.88 -2.43
C PRO A 13 13.43 -15.29 -1.02
N HIS A 14 13.24 -13.96 -0.91
CA HIS A 14 13.10 -13.29 0.38
C HIS A 14 11.87 -13.76 1.16
N THR A 15 10.91 -14.32 0.47
CA THR A 15 9.72 -14.92 1.06
C THR A 15 9.25 -16.10 0.23
N THR A 16 8.79 -17.14 0.87
CA THR A 16 8.06 -18.25 0.26
C THR A 16 6.59 -17.92 0.01
N ARG A 17 6.18 -16.68 0.36
CA ARG A 17 4.80 -16.21 0.26
C ARG A 17 4.57 -15.48 -1.04
N PRO A 18 3.40 -15.62 -1.66
CA PRO A 18 3.04 -14.84 -2.84
C PRO A 18 3.18 -13.33 -2.57
N SER A 19 3.76 -12.62 -3.52
CA SER A 19 3.81 -11.16 -3.54
C SER A 19 2.93 -10.63 -4.68
N GLY A 20 2.43 -9.42 -4.53
CA GLY A 20 1.59 -8.77 -5.54
C GLY A 20 1.24 -7.34 -5.17
N HIS A 21 0.25 -6.78 -5.88
CA HIS A 21 -0.20 -5.40 -5.73
C HIS A 21 0.95 -4.40 -5.80
N GLU A 22 1.86 -4.61 -6.76
CA GLU A 22 3.03 -3.78 -6.96
C GLU A 22 2.69 -2.44 -7.59
N THR A 23 3.39 -1.39 -7.17
CA THR A 23 3.31 -0.04 -7.75
C THR A 23 4.67 0.64 -7.74
N TRP A 24 4.90 1.55 -8.69
CA TRP A 24 6.13 2.31 -8.75
C TRP A 24 6.22 3.37 -7.65
N ILE A 25 7.44 3.61 -7.16
CA ILE A 25 7.74 4.70 -6.23
C ILE A 25 8.20 5.93 -7.03
N GLY A 26 7.26 6.84 -7.33
CA GLY A 26 7.58 8.05 -8.08
C GLY A 26 8.16 7.77 -9.46
N ALA A 27 9.22 8.47 -9.81
CA ALA A 27 9.97 8.29 -11.07
C ALA A 27 11.25 7.44 -10.90
N HIS A 28 11.33 6.67 -9.82
CA HIS A 28 12.50 5.86 -9.49
C HIS A 28 12.39 4.43 -10.03
N THR A 29 13.50 3.69 -9.95
CA THR A 29 13.59 2.25 -10.29
C THR A 29 13.16 1.35 -9.12
N ARG A 30 12.38 1.88 -8.18
CA ARG A 30 11.89 1.18 -6.99
C ARG A 30 10.40 0.88 -7.12
N VAL A 31 10.00 -0.24 -6.55
CA VAL A 31 8.61 -0.67 -6.42
C VAL A 31 8.22 -0.84 -4.96
N PHE A 32 6.95 -0.59 -4.67
CA PHE A 32 6.30 -0.86 -3.40
C PHE A 32 5.27 -1.96 -3.63
N PHE A 33 5.21 -2.96 -2.75
CA PHE A 33 4.33 -4.12 -2.94
C PHE A 33 3.91 -4.73 -1.60
N SER A 34 2.88 -5.57 -1.64
CA SER A 34 2.43 -6.35 -0.49
C SER A 34 2.73 -7.83 -0.65
N THR A 35 2.87 -8.51 0.48
CA THR A 35 2.96 -9.97 0.57
C THR A 35 1.88 -10.46 1.54
N ARG A 36 1.88 -11.76 1.85
CA ARG A 36 1.12 -12.27 2.97
C ARG A 36 1.68 -11.71 4.28
N TRP A 37 0.80 -11.39 5.23
CA TRP A 37 1.19 -10.86 6.55
C TRP A 37 2.19 -11.76 7.29
N ASP A 38 3.13 -11.12 7.96
CA ASP A 38 4.10 -11.71 8.87
C ASP A 38 4.21 -10.85 10.13
N ASP A 39 4.22 -11.48 11.31
CA ASP A 39 4.18 -10.75 12.59
C ASP A 39 5.51 -10.03 12.91
N GLU A 40 6.62 -10.48 12.35
CA GLU A 40 7.93 -9.87 12.58
C GLU A 40 8.27 -8.80 11.56
N GLN A 41 7.95 -9.04 10.28
CA GLN A 41 8.37 -8.20 9.16
C GLN A 41 7.24 -7.34 8.59
N GLY A 42 6.00 -7.66 8.92
CA GLY A 42 4.83 -7.08 8.26
C GLY A 42 4.59 -7.70 6.89
N ASN A 43 3.94 -6.95 6.01
CA ASN A 43 3.66 -7.43 4.65
C ASN A 43 3.86 -6.37 3.57
N LEU A 44 4.42 -5.22 3.92
CA LEU A 44 4.71 -4.15 2.98
C LEU A 44 6.21 -4.04 2.76
N TRP A 45 6.61 -3.99 1.50
CA TRP A 45 8.01 -4.08 1.08
C TRP A 45 8.33 -3.09 -0.02
N THR A 46 9.59 -2.69 -0.07
CA THR A 46 10.16 -2.02 -1.24
C THR A 46 11.24 -2.89 -1.89
N ALA A 47 11.36 -2.81 -3.20
CA ALA A 47 12.44 -3.43 -3.95
C ALA A 47 12.95 -2.47 -5.02
N SER A 48 14.20 -2.65 -5.44
CA SER A 48 14.83 -1.85 -6.48
C SER A 48 15.35 -2.73 -7.61
N LEU A 49 15.35 -2.20 -8.83
CA LEU A 49 16.05 -2.82 -9.94
C LEU A 49 17.57 -2.81 -9.72
N ASP A 50 18.07 -1.90 -8.89
CA ASP A 50 19.51 -1.68 -8.64
C ASP A 50 20.00 -2.39 -7.37
N SER A 51 19.09 -2.94 -6.54
CA SER A 51 19.41 -3.68 -5.31
C SER A 51 18.81 -5.08 -5.34
N PRO A 52 19.56 -6.11 -5.00
CA PRO A 52 19.05 -7.48 -5.00
C PRO A 52 18.13 -7.78 -3.80
N ALA A 53 18.17 -7.00 -2.72
CA ALA A 53 17.47 -7.28 -1.48
C ALA A 53 16.25 -6.37 -1.30
N PRO A 54 15.02 -6.91 -1.21
CA PRO A 54 13.85 -6.17 -0.77
C PRO A 54 13.98 -5.73 0.70
N GLU A 55 13.40 -4.58 1.01
CA GLU A 55 13.40 -3.97 2.33
C GLU A 55 11.98 -3.95 2.90
N PRO A 56 11.73 -4.48 4.10
CA PRO A 56 10.41 -4.39 4.73
C PRO A 56 10.15 -2.97 5.23
N LEU A 57 8.89 -2.54 5.15
CA LEU A 57 8.44 -1.30 5.79
C LEU A 57 8.28 -1.47 7.31
N GLY A 58 8.22 -2.71 7.78
CA GLY A 58 8.04 -3.09 9.18
C GLY A 58 6.60 -3.55 9.50
N PRO A 59 6.40 -4.12 10.71
CA PRO A 59 5.14 -4.75 11.11
C PRO A 59 4.08 -3.76 11.59
N SER A 60 4.38 -2.47 11.66
CA SER A 60 3.49 -1.47 12.25
C SER A 60 2.26 -1.13 11.39
N VAL A 61 2.31 -1.42 10.09
CA VAL A 61 1.20 -1.19 9.15
C VAL A 61 0.94 -2.43 8.32
N ARG A 62 -0.35 -2.73 8.15
CA ARG A 62 -0.82 -3.84 7.32
C ARG A 62 -1.48 -3.28 6.06
N GLY A 63 -1.22 -3.90 4.91
CA GLY A 63 -1.82 -3.51 3.65
C GLY A 63 -2.21 -4.70 2.78
N GLY A 64 -3.34 -4.57 2.11
CA GLY A 64 -3.76 -5.45 1.04
C GLY A 64 -3.35 -4.85 -0.30
N HIS A 65 -4.15 -3.92 -0.82
CA HIS A 65 -3.81 -3.14 -2.01
C HIS A 65 -2.95 -1.95 -1.63
N VAL A 66 -1.97 -1.66 -2.47
CA VAL A 66 -0.99 -0.59 -2.23
C VAL A 66 -0.99 0.42 -3.36
N SER A 67 -0.78 1.68 -3.01
CA SER A 67 -0.51 2.74 -3.95
C SER A 67 0.53 3.70 -3.39
N VAL A 68 1.20 4.42 -4.28
CA VAL A 68 2.19 5.44 -3.93
C VAL A 68 1.80 6.77 -4.57
N SER A 69 1.99 7.85 -3.82
CA SER A 69 1.78 9.21 -4.33
C SER A 69 2.65 9.49 -5.55
N ARG A 70 2.19 10.39 -6.42
CA ARG A 70 2.94 10.78 -7.63
C ARG A 70 4.37 11.29 -7.32
N CYS A 71 4.55 11.93 -6.17
CA CYS A 71 5.87 12.40 -5.73
C CYS A 71 6.78 11.29 -5.16
N GLY A 72 6.28 10.07 -4.98
CA GLY A 72 7.06 8.93 -4.47
C GLY A 72 7.34 8.97 -2.97
N ARG A 73 6.74 9.89 -2.20
CA ARG A 73 7.03 10.04 -0.77
C ARG A 73 6.06 9.30 0.13
N TYR A 74 4.79 9.22 -0.25
CA TYR A 74 3.72 8.71 0.58
C TYR A 74 3.09 7.47 -0.03
N PHE A 75 2.69 6.54 0.81
CA PHE A 75 1.88 5.39 0.43
C PHE A 75 0.45 5.53 0.95
N LEU A 76 -0.47 4.85 0.29
CA LEU A 76 -1.83 4.63 0.75
C LEU A 76 -2.16 3.15 0.56
N VAL A 77 -2.66 2.52 1.62
CA VAL A 77 -3.00 1.09 1.62
C VAL A 77 -4.37 0.87 2.25
N ASP A 78 -5.05 -0.17 1.80
CA ASP A 78 -6.19 -0.74 2.52
C ASP A 78 -5.75 -1.95 3.35
N ASP A 79 -6.59 -2.34 4.29
CA ASP A 79 -6.44 -3.58 5.03
C ASP A 79 -7.73 -4.39 4.85
N ASN A 80 -7.61 -5.64 4.45
CA ASN A 80 -8.76 -6.53 4.20
C ASN A 80 -9.52 -6.95 5.48
N ARG A 81 -9.46 -6.15 6.55
CA ARG A 81 -10.27 -6.31 7.76
C ARG A 81 -11.63 -5.65 7.59
N ASP A 82 -12.56 -5.97 8.51
CA ASP A 82 -13.90 -5.41 8.52
C ASP A 82 -13.91 -3.88 8.41
N GLY A 83 -14.75 -3.39 7.50
CA GLY A 83 -14.86 -1.97 7.19
C GLY A 83 -13.72 -1.42 6.33
N ILE A 84 -12.74 -2.22 5.99
CA ILE A 84 -11.55 -1.89 5.16
C ILE A 84 -10.98 -0.51 5.51
N PRO A 85 -10.15 -0.43 6.56
CA PRO A 85 -9.48 0.81 6.91
C PRO A 85 -8.44 1.22 5.87
N LEU A 86 -8.37 2.52 5.57
CA LEU A 86 -7.31 3.11 4.76
C LEU A 86 -6.25 3.72 5.66
N THR A 87 -5.00 3.40 5.39
CA THR A 87 -3.84 3.94 6.10
C THR A 87 -2.92 4.66 5.12
N VAL A 88 -2.57 5.91 5.46
CA VAL A 88 -1.61 6.71 4.71
C VAL A 88 -0.31 6.83 5.51
N GLY A 89 0.84 6.77 4.85
CA GLY A 89 2.13 6.86 5.51
C GLY A 89 3.25 7.40 4.63
N SER A 90 4.39 7.64 5.24
CA SER A 90 5.62 8.06 4.59
C SER A 90 6.52 6.86 4.33
N LEU A 91 7.02 6.73 3.09
CA LEU A 91 7.96 5.67 2.72
C LEU A 91 9.36 5.87 3.31
N SER A 92 9.71 7.11 3.67
CA SER A 92 11.03 7.43 4.21
C SER A 92 11.13 7.21 5.71
N SER A 93 10.09 7.59 6.46
CA SER A 93 10.08 7.49 7.92
C SER A 93 9.39 6.24 8.45
N GLY A 94 8.55 5.58 7.64
CA GLY A 94 7.65 4.49 8.07
C GLY A 94 6.49 4.97 8.95
N ARG A 95 6.42 6.28 9.28
CA ARG A 95 5.31 6.84 10.05
C ARG A 95 4.03 6.83 9.24
N HIS A 96 2.93 6.51 9.89
CA HIS A 96 1.65 6.37 9.22
C HIS A 96 0.50 6.79 10.14
N ALA A 97 -0.66 7.01 9.55
CA ALA A 97 -1.89 7.33 10.24
C ALA A 97 -3.07 6.65 9.55
N HIS A 98 -4.04 6.23 10.35
CA HIS A 98 -5.33 5.80 9.85
C HIS A 98 -6.08 7.01 9.29
N LEU A 99 -6.60 6.90 8.07
CA LEU A 99 -7.30 8.00 7.40
C LEU A 99 -8.81 7.87 7.53
N VAL A 100 -9.38 6.75 7.15
CA VAL A 100 -10.83 6.51 7.12
C VAL A 100 -11.15 5.02 7.06
N PHE A 101 -12.29 4.63 7.63
CA PHE A 101 -12.92 3.35 7.32
C PHE A 101 -13.81 3.53 6.09
N THR A 102 -13.63 2.66 5.09
CA THR A 102 -14.41 2.73 3.85
C THR A 102 -15.84 2.28 4.03
N ALA A 103 -16.13 1.56 5.13
CA ALA A 103 -17.38 0.86 5.40
C ALA A 103 -17.74 -0.16 4.29
N THR A 104 -16.73 -0.65 3.58
CA THR A 104 -16.91 -1.69 2.57
C THR A 104 -17.16 -3.04 3.25
N VAL A 105 -18.15 -3.77 2.76
CA VAL A 105 -18.37 -5.17 3.13
C VAL A 105 -17.61 -6.03 2.12
N HIS A 106 -16.61 -6.74 2.61
CA HIS A 106 -15.82 -7.67 1.78
C HIS A 106 -16.62 -8.95 1.56
N ASP A 107 -17.20 -9.12 0.38
CA ASP A 107 -18.06 -10.25 0.00
C ASP A 107 -17.33 -11.29 -0.88
N GLY A 108 -16.01 -11.18 -1.00
CA GLY A 108 -15.17 -12.04 -1.84
C GLY A 108 -15.19 -11.65 -3.33
N GLN A 109 -15.94 -10.62 -3.72
CA GLN A 109 -15.94 -10.12 -5.09
C GLN A 109 -14.82 -9.09 -5.28
N GLN A 110 -14.20 -9.07 -6.46
CA GLN A 110 -13.17 -8.07 -6.79
C GLN A 110 -13.72 -6.63 -6.69
N SER A 111 -14.99 -6.44 -6.98
CA SER A 111 -15.66 -5.13 -6.88
C SER A 111 -15.87 -4.63 -5.45
N SER A 112 -15.70 -5.49 -4.43
CA SER A 112 -15.78 -5.12 -3.02
C SER A 112 -14.41 -4.75 -2.42
N HIS A 113 -13.34 -4.72 -3.22
CA HIS A 113 -12.02 -4.27 -2.77
C HIS A 113 -11.89 -2.75 -2.90
N ALA A 114 -11.19 -2.11 -1.96
CA ALA A 114 -11.11 -0.65 -1.92
C ALA A 114 -10.19 -0.05 -2.98
N HIS A 115 -9.09 -0.71 -3.33
CA HIS A 115 -8.11 -0.25 -4.33
C HIS A 115 -7.78 1.26 -4.19
N PRO A 116 -7.28 1.71 -3.04
CA PRO A 116 -7.13 3.13 -2.78
C PRO A 116 -5.94 3.75 -3.51
N TYR A 117 -6.04 5.03 -3.86
CA TYR A 117 -4.92 5.83 -4.37
C TYR A 117 -5.05 7.30 -3.96
N LEU A 118 -3.91 7.99 -3.90
CA LEU A 118 -3.87 9.43 -3.66
C LEU A 118 -4.05 10.19 -4.97
N THR A 119 -4.80 11.30 -4.94
CA THR A 119 -4.83 12.24 -6.07
C THR A 119 -3.44 12.84 -6.32
N ALA A 120 -3.21 13.34 -7.54
CA ALA A 120 -1.88 13.85 -7.93
C ALA A 120 -1.39 15.02 -7.05
N ASP A 121 -2.31 15.78 -6.47
CA ASP A 121 -2.04 16.86 -5.51
C ASP A 121 -1.96 16.42 -4.06
N ASN A 122 -2.12 15.12 -3.79
CA ASN A 122 -2.13 14.49 -2.47
C ASN A 122 -3.20 15.04 -1.50
N ARG A 123 -4.29 15.61 -2.01
CA ARG A 123 -5.35 16.19 -1.18
C ARG A 123 -6.49 15.24 -0.88
N TRP A 124 -6.63 14.18 -1.65
CA TRP A 124 -7.69 13.20 -1.54
C TRP A 124 -7.17 11.77 -1.64
N ALA A 125 -7.76 10.89 -0.85
CA ALA A 125 -7.72 9.46 -1.07
C ALA A 125 -8.98 9.06 -1.84
N VAL A 126 -8.81 8.39 -2.98
CA VAL A 126 -9.91 7.87 -3.80
C VAL A 126 -9.95 6.37 -3.64
N TYR A 127 -11.13 5.79 -3.46
CA TYR A 127 -11.29 4.35 -3.21
C TYR A 127 -12.67 3.86 -3.66
N THR A 128 -12.82 2.56 -3.79
CA THR A 128 -14.10 1.90 -4.03
C THR A 128 -14.73 1.45 -2.71
N SER A 129 -16.05 1.58 -2.60
CA SER A 129 -16.84 1.02 -1.50
C SER A 129 -18.22 0.60 -1.98
N ASN A 130 -18.75 -0.47 -1.39
CA ASN A 130 -20.11 -0.95 -1.59
C ASN A 130 -21.04 -0.61 -0.41
N ARG A 131 -20.68 0.38 0.40
CA ARG A 131 -21.44 0.79 1.61
C ARG A 131 -22.92 1.07 1.37
N ASP A 132 -23.27 1.51 0.17
CA ASP A 132 -24.64 1.85 -0.23
C ASP A 132 -25.30 0.74 -1.06
N GLY A 133 -24.82 -0.52 -0.91
CA GLY A 133 -25.40 -1.71 -1.50
C GLY A 133 -24.76 -2.15 -2.84
N HIS A 134 -24.01 -1.29 -3.50
CA HIS A 134 -23.24 -1.60 -4.72
C HIS A 134 -21.99 -0.74 -4.82
N SER A 135 -20.99 -1.23 -5.52
CA SER A 135 -19.68 -0.59 -5.58
C SER A 135 -19.74 0.76 -6.30
N GLN A 136 -19.22 1.80 -5.64
CA GLN A 136 -19.10 3.17 -6.12
C GLN A 136 -17.72 3.72 -5.79
N VAL A 137 -17.34 4.80 -6.46
CA VAL A 137 -16.09 5.53 -6.19
C VAL A 137 -16.34 6.63 -5.16
N TYR A 138 -15.52 6.66 -4.12
CA TYR A 138 -15.57 7.63 -3.03
C TYR A 138 -14.26 8.40 -2.94
N GLY A 139 -14.31 9.57 -2.31
CA GLY A 139 -13.14 10.37 -1.98
C GLY A 139 -13.15 10.78 -0.51
N ALA A 140 -12.05 10.56 0.18
CA ALA A 140 -11.80 11.09 1.50
C ALA A 140 -10.74 12.20 1.42
N ARG A 141 -11.07 13.39 1.94
CA ARG A 141 -10.12 14.50 1.99
C ARG A 141 -9.07 14.24 3.07
N LEU A 142 -7.79 14.41 2.74
CA LEU A 142 -6.73 14.35 3.72
C LEU A 142 -6.78 15.59 4.61
N PRO A 143 -6.66 15.44 5.95
CA PRO A 143 -6.48 16.57 6.85
C PRO A 143 -5.28 17.43 6.45
N GLU A 144 -5.41 18.74 6.59
CA GLU A 144 -4.31 19.66 6.32
C GLU A 144 -3.13 19.37 7.26
N GLY A 145 -1.91 19.37 6.73
CA GLY A 145 -0.70 19.07 7.48
C GLY A 145 -0.46 17.58 7.80
N LEU A 146 -1.42 16.69 7.55
CA LEU A 146 -1.26 15.27 7.87
C LEU A 146 0.00 14.69 7.24
N LEU A 147 0.18 14.82 5.93
CA LEU A 147 1.33 14.24 5.24
C LEU A 147 2.65 14.82 5.74
N ALA A 148 2.71 16.13 5.97
CA ALA A 148 3.90 16.78 6.52
C ALA A 148 4.24 16.28 7.94
N SER A 149 3.26 15.88 8.73
CA SER A 149 3.47 15.31 10.06
C SER A 149 4.03 13.89 10.04
N LEU A 150 3.98 13.22 8.91
CA LEU A 150 4.48 11.85 8.72
C LEU A 150 5.92 11.78 8.20
N ASP A 151 6.45 12.87 7.67
CA ASP A 151 7.85 12.94 7.17
C ASP A 151 8.94 12.99 8.26
#